data_d80d8f6472891c448438a6b1002947e9
#
_entry.id   d80d8f6472891c448438a6b1002947e9
#
_cell.length_a   1.000
_cell.length_b   1.000
_cell.length_c   1.000
_cell.angle_alpha   90.00
_cell.angle_beta   90.00
_cell.angle_gamma   90.00
#
_symmetry.space_group_name_H-M   'P 1'
#
loop_
_entity.id
_entity.type
_entity.pdbx_description
1 polymer ?
#
loop_
_entity_poly.entity_id
_entity_poly.type
_entity_poly.pdbx_seq_one_letter_code
_entity_poly.pdbx_strand_id
1 'polypeptide(L)'
;MDTAVEVVDLTVERGHRTVLAELTCQMARGRITGLLGPSGAGKSTLIRCIVGVQRISAGSVTVLGEPAGSPQIRRRLGYVTQAPSIYPDLTVLENAQYFNALGGNSPDAARSAIDEVNLGAAAHQLVGTLSGGQRSRASLACALVGSPEVLVLDEPTVGQDPVRREELWNSLRARADAGATIIVSSHVMEEANRCDHLLLIRDGNLLANDTPGAVKALAGTEDLDAAFLTLIHRQQEVAA
;
A
#
# COMPACT_ATOMS: atom_id res chain seq x y z
N MET A 1 2.07 -6.55 20.16
CA MET A 1 2.27 -5.34 19.36
C MET A 1 0.90 -4.74 19.06
N ASP A 2 0.78 -3.42 19.00
CA ASP A 2 -0.50 -2.80 18.65
C ASP A 2 -0.76 -3.00 17.14
N THR A 3 -1.88 -3.66 16.80
CA THR A 3 -2.22 -4.05 15.42
C THR A 3 -3.00 -2.94 14.75
N ALA A 4 -2.56 -2.54 13.56
CA ALA A 4 -3.27 -1.56 12.72
C ALA A 4 -4.23 -2.24 11.74
N VAL A 5 -3.81 -3.35 11.14
CA VAL A 5 -4.64 -4.13 10.22
C VAL A 5 -4.61 -5.59 10.64
N GLU A 6 -5.79 -6.18 10.76
CA GLU A 6 -5.94 -7.61 11.04
C GLU A 6 -6.79 -8.24 9.94
N VAL A 7 -6.31 -9.33 9.40
CA VAL A 7 -6.94 -10.13 8.35
C VAL A 7 -7.10 -11.54 8.91
N VAL A 8 -8.32 -12.07 8.92
CA VAL A 8 -8.63 -13.39 9.47
C VAL A 8 -9.37 -14.22 8.44
N ASP A 9 -8.78 -15.35 8.04
CA ASP A 9 -9.33 -16.38 7.14
C ASP A 9 -9.94 -15.78 5.85
N LEU A 10 -9.28 -14.75 5.34
CA LEU A 10 -9.79 -13.96 4.20
C LEU A 10 -9.80 -14.80 2.93
N THR A 11 -11.00 -15.01 2.39
CA THR A 11 -11.21 -15.62 1.09
C THR A 11 -11.89 -14.64 0.14
N VAL A 12 -11.31 -14.48 -1.05
CA VAL A 12 -11.87 -13.66 -2.13
C VAL A 12 -11.97 -14.47 -3.41
N GLU A 13 -13.16 -14.49 -3.98
CA GLU A 13 -13.45 -15.15 -5.25
C GLU A 13 -13.80 -14.12 -6.33
N ARG A 14 -13.35 -14.37 -7.55
CA ARG A 14 -13.75 -13.63 -8.75
C ARG A 14 -14.24 -14.61 -9.81
N GLY A 15 -15.55 -14.62 -10.02
CA GLY A 15 -16.21 -15.66 -10.83
C GLY A 15 -15.99 -17.04 -10.19
N HIS A 16 -15.35 -17.95 -10.92
CA HIS A 16 -15.05 -19.31 -10.44
C HIS A 16 -13.60 -19.48 -9.93
N ARG A 17 -12.86 -18.37 -9.78
CA ARG A 17 -11.45 -18.42 -9.34
C ARG A 17 -11.31 -17.83 -7.95
N THR A 18 -10.73 -18.60 -7.03
CA THR A 18 -10.24 -18.10 -5.75
C THR A 18 -8.97 -17.29 -6.00
N VAL A 19 -9.00 -16.02 -5.56
CA VAL A 19 -7.88 -15.07 -5.71
C VAL A 19 -7.06 -14.98 -4.42
N LEU A 20 -7.74 -15.07 -3.26
CA LEU A 20 -7.12 -15.21 -1.94
C LEU A 20 -7.82 -16.37 -1.23
N ALA A 21 -7.03 -17.25 -0.60
CA ALA A 21 -7.52 -18.46 0.05
C ALA A 21 -7.12 -18.46 1.54
N GLU A 22 -8.13 -18.27 2.42
CA GLU A 22 -8.00 -18.37 3.89
C GLU A 22 -6.79 -17.59 4.46
N LEU A 23 -6.51 -16.40 3.87
CA LEU A 23 -5.33 -15.61 4.22
C LEU A 23 -5.51 -14.97 5.59
N THR A 24 -4.58 -15.25 6.51
CA THR A 24 -4.54 -14.67 7.86
C THR A 24 -3.21 -13.95 8.07
N CYS A 25 -3.26 -12.65 8.42
CA CYS A 25 -2.07 -11.87 8.74
C CYS A 25 -2.42 -10.63 9.59
N GLN A 26 -1.39 -10.04 10.18
CA GLN A 26 -1.49 -8.79 10.94
C GLN A 26 -0.40 -7.81 10.49
N MET A 27 -0.72 -6.52 10.56
CA MET A 27 0.22 -5.43 10.27
C MET A 27 0.28 -4.49 11.48
N ALA A 28 1.48 -4.26 11.98
CA ALA A 28 1.70 -3.48 13.20
C ALA A 28 1.53 -1.98 12.95
N ARG A 29 1.09 -1.22 13.96
CA ARG A 29 1.01 0.25 13.92
C ARG A 29 2.40 0.88 13.82
N GLY A 30 2.49 2.02 13.11
CA GLY A 30 3.71 2.81 13.00
C GLY A 30 4.85 2.08 12.28
N ARG A 31 4.52 1.14 11.39
CA ARG A 31 5.49 0.34 10.64
C ARG A 31 5.18 0.34 9.15
N ILE A 32 6.21 0.08 8.36
CA ILE A 32 6.08 -0.15 6.92
C ILE A 32 5.97 -1.66 6.66
N THR A 33 4.83 -2.10 6.15
CA THR A 33 4.61 -3.47 5.71
C THR A 33 4.65 -3.55 4.19
N GLY A 34 5.58 -4.35 3.64
CA GLY A 34 5.69 -4.66 2.22
C GLY A 34 4.83 -5.85 1.82
N LEU A 35 3.93 -5.66 0.86
CA LEU A 35 3.19 -6.75 0.18
C LEU A 35 3.94 -7.10 -1.11
N LEU A 36 4.67 -8.21 -1.11
CA LEU A 36 5.56 -8.58 -2.19
C LEU A 36 5.10 -9.86 -2.88
N GLY A 37 5.42 -9.95 -4.15
CA GLY A 37 5.07 -11.11 -4.97
C GLY A 37 4.86 -10.73 -6.44
N PRO A 38 4.74 -11.72 -7.34
CA PRO A 38 4.59 -11.50 -8.77
C PRO A 38 3.27 -10.82 -9.12
N SER A 39 3.16 -10.34 -10.36
CA SER A 39 1.89 -9.83 -10.88
C SER A 39 0.83 -10.94 -10.86
N GLY A 40 -0.38 -10.59 -10.40
CA GLY A 40 -1.48 -11.56 -10.27
C GLY A 40 -1.47 -12.40 -8.99
N ALA A 41 -0.50 -12.24 -8.08
CA ALA A 41 -0.40 -12.98 -6.81
C ALA A 41 -1.55 -12.71 -5.82
N GLY A 42 -2.33 -11.64 -6.00
CA GLY A 42 -3.41 -11.26 -5.09
C GLY A 42 -3.16 -9.98 -4.29
N LYS A 43 -1.98 -9.32 -4.42
CA LYS A 43 -1.60 -8.11 -3.67
C LYS A 43 -2.65 -7.00 -3.74
N SER A 44 -3.00 -6.53 -4.94
CA SER A 44 -4.01 -5.47 -5.12
C SER A 44 -5.40 -5.91 -4.66
N THR A 45 -5.70 -7.22 -4.65
CA THR A 45 -6.95 -7.73 -4.10
C THR A 45 -6.95 -7.60 -2.58
N LEU A 46 -5.87 -7.99 -1.89
CA LEU A 46 -5.72 -7.80 -0.45
C LEU A 46 -5.78 -6.31 -0.08
N ILE A 47 -5.06 -5.45 -0.82
CA ILE A 47 -5.14 -3.99 -0.64
C ILE A 47 -6.59 -3.49 -0.72
N ARG A 48 -7.34 -3.90 -1.73
CA ARG A 48 -8.75 -3.50 -1.88
C ARG A 48 -9.66 -4.01 -0.76
N CYS A 49 -9.34 -5.17 -0.17
CA CYS A 49 -10.03 -5.65 1.04
C CYS A 49 -9.72 -4.77 2.24
N ILE A 50 -8.45 -4.38 2.45
CA ILE A 50 -8.01 -3.48 3.54
C ILE A 50 -8.67 -2.10 3.40
N VAL A 51 -8.73 -1.56 2.18
CA VAL A 51 -9.42 -0.28 1.90
C VAL A 51 -10.95 -0.40 2.00
N GLY A 52 -11.49 -1.63 1.95
CA GLY A 52 -12.93 -1.89 2.04
C GLY A 52 -13.71 -1.65 0.76
N VAL A 53 -13.05 -1.76 -0.41
CA VAL A 53 -13.67 -1.62 -1.74
C VAL A 53 -13.78 -2.94 -2.50
N GLN A 54 -13.35 -4.06 -1.90
CA GLN A 54 -13.45 -5.41 -2.42
C GLN A 54 -14.52 -6.20 -1.67
N ARG A 55 -15.39 -6.90 -2.40
CA ARG A 55 -16.28 -7.88 -1.79
C ARG A 55 -15.48 -9.09 -1.30
N ILE A 56 -15.69 -9.47 -0.05
CA ILE A 56 -15.09 -10.61 0.63
C ILE A 56 -16.08 -11.78 0.54
N SER A 57 -15.60 -13.00 0.22
CA SER A 57 -16.42 -14.22 0.16
C SER A 57 -16.52 -14.88 1.54
N ALA A 58 -15.42 -14.90 2.30
CA ALA A 58 -15.37 -15.39 3.69
C ALA A 58 -14.25 -14.68 4.47
N GLY A 59 -14.28 -14.79 5.80
CA GLY A 59 -13.32 -14.16 6.69
C GLY A 59 -13.64 -12.69 6.98
N SER A 60 -12.66 -11.96 7.52
CA SER A 60 -12.83 -10.55 7.89
C SER A 60 -11.55 -9.75 7.75
N VAL A 61 -11.70 -8.43 7.59
CA VAL A 61 -10.60 -7.46 7.66
C VAL A 61 -11.00 -6.32 8.56
N THR A 62 -10.16 -6.04 9.56
CA THR A 62 -10.32 -4.86 10.43
C THR A 62 -9.13 -3.93 10.26
N VAL A 63 -9.39 -2.63 10.36
CA VAL A 63 -8.38 -1.57 10.28
C VAL A 63 -8.57 -0.66 11.49
N LEU A 64 -7.52 -0.47 12.27
CA LEU A 64 -7.55 0.31 13.52
C LEU A 64 -8.68 -0.14 14.48
N GLY A 65 -8.99 -1.45 14.47
CA GLY A 65 -10.04 -2.05 15.31
C GLY A 65 -11.46 -1.97 14.75
N GLU A 66 -11.67 -1.37 13.58
CA GLU A 66 -12.97 -1.20 12.94
C GLU A 66 -13.06 -2.02 11.63
N PRO A 67 -14.24 -2.43 11.18
CA PRO A 67 -14.39 -3.11 9.90
C PRO A 67 -13.82 -2.27 8.75
N ALA A 68 -13.07 -2.91 7.83
CA ALA A 68 -12.51 -2.27 6.65
C ALA A 68 -13.62 -1.57 5.84
N GLY A 69 -13.35 -0.34 5.37
CA GLY A 69 -14.30 0.45 4.59
C GLY A 69 -15.43 1.10 5.40
N SER A 70 -15.43 0.99 6.74
CA SER A 70 -16.38 1.72 7.59
C SER A 70 -16.19 3.24 7.43
N PRO A 71 -17.22 4.06 7.66
CA PRO A 71 -17.11 5.53 7.55
C PRO A 71 -16.01 6.12 8.43
N GLN A 72 -15.76 5.52 9.60
CA GLN A 72 -14.71 5.92 10.53
C GLN A 72 -13.32 5.71 9.93
N ILE A 73 -13.11 4.58 9.25
CA ILE A 73 -11.81 4.25 8.63
C ILE A 73 -11.55 5.06 7.38
N ARG A 74 -12.55 5.34 6.55
CA ARG A 74 -12.37 6.11 5.31
C ARG A 74 -11.75 7.49 5.54
N ARG A 75 -11.93 8.10 6.70
CA ARG A 75 -11.34 9.40 7.07
C ARG A 75 -9.92 9.29 7.62
N ARG A 76 -9.51 8.10 8.02
CA ARG A 76 -8.21 7.81 8.66
C ARG A 76 -7.26 7.03 7.77
N LEU A 77 -7.72 6.68 6.54
CA LEU A 77 -6.98 5.87 5.58
C LEU A 77 -6.79 6.64 4.28
N GLY A 78 -5.53 6.76 3.84
CA GLY A 78 -5.18 7.23 2.51
C GLY A 78 -4.91 6.05 1.58
N TYR A 79 -5.32 6.14 0.31
CA TYR A 79 -5.11 5.09 -0.67
C TYR A 79 -4.61 5.64 -1.99
N VAL A 80 -3.46 5.14 -2.43
CA VAL A 80 -2.88 5.39 -3.76
C VAL A 80 -3.04 4.15 -4.60
N THR A 81 -3.82 4.24 -5.66
CA THR A 81 -4.02 3.16 -6.63
C THR A 81 -2.85 3.09 -7.62
N GLN A 82 -2.62 1.92 -8.21
CA GLN A 82 -1.58 1.69 -9.22
C GLN A 82 -1.69 2.69 -10.41
N ALA A 83 -2.90 2.88 -10.93
CA ALA A 83 -3.18 3.98 -11.86
C ALA A 83 -3.71 5.19 -11.07
N PRO A 84 -3.20 6.41 -11.28
CA PRO A 84 -3.68 7.59 -10.57
C PRO A 84 -5.19 7.77 -10.66
N SER A 85 -5.88 7.75 -9.51
CA SER A 85 -7.35 7.89 -9.40
C SER A 85 -7.72 9.32 -9.02
N ILE A 86 -7.27 10.28 -9.82
CA ILE A 86 -7.53 11.73 -9.69
C ILE A 86 -8.11 12.29 -10.97
N TYR A 87 -8.82 13.40 -10.89
CA TYR A 87 -9.55 14.00 -11.99
C TYR A 87 -8.60 14.77 -12.93
N PRO A 88 -8.48 14.38 -14.22
CA PRO A 88 -7.53 15.01 -15.14
C PRO A 88 -7.92 16.43 -15.57
N ASP A 89 -9.19 16.78 -15.47
CA ASP A 89 -9.81 18.05 -15.78
C ASP A 89 -9.82 19.06 -14.61
N LEU A 90 -9.35 18.64 -13.45
CA LEU A 90 -9.11 19.50 -12.30
C LEU A 90 -7.60 19.78 -12.15
N THR A 91 -7.28 20.91 -11.52
CA THR A 91 -5.90 21.23 -11.11
C THR A 91 -5.45 20.32 -9.97
N VAL A 92 -4.15 20.29 -9.68
CA VAL A 92 -3.60 19.56 -8.52
C VAL A 92 -4.26 20.04 -7.23
N LEU A 93 -4.40 21.36 -7.07
CA LEU A 93 -5.02 21.94 -5.87
C LEU A 93 -6.51 21.59 -5.75
N GLU A 94 -7.28 21.69 -6.84
CA GLU A 94 -8.69 21.31 -6.82
C GLU A 94 -8.91 19.84 -6.51
N ASN A 95 -8.06 18.93 -7.04
CA ASN A 95 -8.08 17.52 -6.66
C ASN A 95 -7.83 17.35 -5.16
N ALA A 96 -6.75 17.95 -4.62
CA ALA A 96 -6.44 17.86 -3.20
C ALA A 96 -7.56 18.46 -2.32
N GLN A 97 -8.17 19.58 -2.73
CA GLN A 97 -9.31 20.18 -2.04
C GLN A 97 -10.56 19.28 -2.07
N TYR A 98 -10.82 18.61 -3.20
CA TYR A 98 -11.93 17.66 -3.30
C TYR A 98 -11.79 16.52 -2.27
N PHE A 99 -10.61 15.87 -2.21
CA PHE A 99 -10.34 14.81 -1.23
C PHE A 99 -10.33 15.37 0.21
N ASN A 100 -9.85 16.59 0.40
CA ASN A 100 -9.91 17.30 1.68
C ASN A 100 -11.34 17.45 2.20
N ALA A 101 -12.25 17.89 1.34
CA ALA A 101 -13.65 18.07 1.67
C ALA A 101 -14.33 16.74 2.05
N LEU A 102 -14.00 15.64 1.38
CA LEU A 102 -14.50 14.30 1.71
C LEU A 102 -14.03 13.82 3.08
N GLY A 103 -12.81 14.18 3.49
CA GLY A 103 -12.23 13.84 4.80
C GLY A 103 -12.74 14.73 5.94
N GLY A 104 -13.25 15.94 5.66
CA GLY A 104 -13.64 16.94 6.65
C GLY A 104 -12.44 17.55 7.40
N ASN A 105 -11.29 17.66 6.74
CA ASN A 105 -10.05 18.19 7.31
C ASN A 105 -9.99 19.73 7.25
N SER A 106 -8.92 20.32 7.81
CA SER A 106 -8.73 21.76 7.76
C SER A 106 -8.52 22.28 6.34
N PRO A 107 -8.89 23.55 6.02
CA PRO A 107 -8.70 24.11 4.69
C PRO A 107 -7.25 24.06 4.17
N ASP A 108 -6.26 24.13 5.07
CA ASP A 108 -4.84 24.17 4.72
C ASP A 108 -4.25 22.79 4.43
N ALA A 109 -4.95 21.70 4.80
CA ALA A 109 -4.44 20.34 4.65
C ALA A 109 -4.15 19.97 3.18
N ALA A 110 -4.93 20.46 2.24
CA ALA A 110 -4.72 20.24 0.81
C ALA A 110 -3.39 20.85 0.33
N ARG A 111 -3.09 22.07 0.74
CA ARG A 111 -1.85 22.77 0.35
C ARG A 111 -0.64 22.10 0.99
N SER A 112 -0.72 21.78 2.28
CA SER A 112 0.36 21.09 3.00
C SER A 112 0.70 19.75 2.32
N ALA A 113 -0.30 18.96 1.91
CA ALA A 113 -0.08 17.70 1.22
C ALA A 113 0.60 17.87 -0.16
N ILE A 114 0.27 18.95 -0.89
CA ILE A 114 0.90 19.28 -2.18
C ILE A 114 2.37 19.69 -1.98
N ASP A 115 2.66 20.47 -0.96
CA ASP A 115 4.00 20.93 -0.65
C ASP A 115 4.89 19.75 -0.22
N GLU A 116 4.34 18.81 0.55
CA GLU A 116 5.06 17.60 0.99
C GLU A 116 5.54 16.71 -0.19
N VAL A 117 4.78 16.67 -1.28
CA VAL A 117 5.18 15.91 -2.47
C VAL A 117 5.95 16.77 -3.50
N ASN A 118 6.40 17.97 -3.11
CA ASN A 118 7.12 18.90 -3.98
C ASN A 118 6.36 19.23 -5.28
N LEU A 119 5.05 19.51 -5.19
CA LEU A 119 4.20 19.92 -6.31
C LEU A 119 3.66 21.35 -6.19
N GLY A 120 4.14 22.16 -5.24
CA GLY A 120 3.67 23.54 -5.03
C GLY A 120 3.70 24.39 -6.30
N ALA A 121 4.78 24.30 -7.09
CA ALA A 121 4.90 25.02 -8.37
C ALA A 121 3.88 24.58 -9.45
N ALA A 122 3.32 23.37 -9.34
CA ALA A 122 2.32 22.82 -10.25
C ALA A 122 0.89 22.84 -9.68
N ALA A 123 0.69 23.45 -8.50
CA ALA A 123 -0.60 23.41 -7.79
C ALA A 123 -1.80 23.85 -8.65
N HIS A 124 -1.61 24.80 -9.53
CA HIS A 124 -2.64 25.35 -10.42
C HIS A 124 -2.62 24.76 -11.84
N GLN A 125 -1.79 23.74 -12.12
CA GLN A 125 -1.79 23.04 -13.40
C GLN A 125 -2.86 21.95 -13.43
N LEU A 126 -3.50 21.77 -14.59
CA LEU A 126 -4.44 20.66 -14.81
C LEU A 126 -3.70 19.33 -14.74
N VAL A 127 -4.24 18.37 -14.00
CA VAL A 127 -3.64 17.02 -13.82
C VAL A 127 -3.44 16.32 -15.17
N GLY A 128 -4.33 16.51 -16.13
CA GLY A 128 -4.21 15.96 -17.48
C GLY A 128 -2.97 16.41 -18.25
N THR A 129 -2.38 17.57 -17.91
CA THR A 129 -1.18 18.12 -18.56
C THR A 129 0.13 17.75 -17.87
N LEU A 130 0.06 17.10 -16.71
CA LEU A 130 1.23 16.71 -15.92
C LEU A 130 1.97 15.53 -16.56
N SER A 131 3.29 15.44 -16.30
CA SER A 131 4.06 14.24 -16.58
C SER A 131 3.55 13.05 -15.72
N GLY A 132 3.89 11.81 -16.12
CA GLY A 132 3.51 10.61 -15.36
C GLY A 132 3.94 10.69 -13.89
N GLY A 133 5.20 11.07 -13.62
CA GLY A 133 5.72 11.23 -12.26
C GLY A 133 5.04 12.36 -11.47
N GLN A 134 4.65 13.47 -12.12
CA GLN A 134 3.88 14.52 -11.47
C GLN A 134 2.46 14.04 -11.13
N ARG A 135 1.81 13.27 -12.02
CA ARG A 135 0.48 12.68 -11.74
C ARG A 135 0.53 11.70 -10.58
N SER A 136 1.54 10.85 -10.50
CA SER A 136 1.73 9.94 -9.35
C SER A 136 1.88 10.71 -8.05
N ARG A 137 2.68 11.78 -8.02
CA ARG A 137 2.82 12.67 -6.86
C ARG A 137 1.52 13.41 -6.50
N ALA A 138 0.76 13.88 -7.50
CA ALA A 138 -0.54 14.49 -7.26
C ALA A 138 -1.53 13.48 -6.64
N SER A 139 -1.53 12.22 -7.11
CA SER A 139 -2.32 11.15 -6.51
C SER A 139 -1.88 10.87 -5.06
N LEU A 140 -0.58 10.86 -4.80
CA LEU A 140 -0.05 10.71 -3.44
C LEU A 140 -0.47 11.90 -2.56
N ALA A 141 -0.35 13.14 -3.02
CA ALA A 141 -0.82 14.32 -2.28
C ALA A 141 -2.29 14.17 -1.85
N CYS A 142 -3.16 13.74 -2.78
CA CYS A 142 -4.58 13.51 -2.46
C CYS A 142 -4.78 12.44 -1.37
N ALA A 143 -3.98 11.38 -1.36
CA ALA A 143 -4.03 10.35 -0.33
C ALA A 143 -3.45 10.79 1.01
N LEU A 144 -2.55 11.79 1.02
CA LEU A 144 -1.92 12.34 2.22
C LEU A 144 -2.74 13.45 2.90
N VAL A 145 -3.76 13.98 2.23
CA VAL A 145 -4.62 15.02 2.80
C VAL A 145 -5.19 14.56 4.14
N GLY A 146 -5.05 15.41 5.15
CA GLY A 146 -5.55 15.12 6.52
C GLY A 146 -4.65 14.19 7.32
N SER A 147 -3.44 13.87 6.84
CA SER A 147 -2.45 13.05 7.57
C SER A 147 -3.03 11.71 8.04
N PRO A 148 -3.37 10.79 7.13
CA PRO A 148 -4.01 9.53 7.47
C PRO A 148 -3.16 8.68 8.42
N GLU A 149 -3.80 7.96 9.35
CA GLU A 149 -3.14 7.03 10.27
C GLU A 149 -2.68 5.75 9.57
N VAL A 150 -3.37 5.37 8.48
CA VAL A 150 -3.02 4.24 7.62
C VAL A 150 -2.89 4.73 6.18
N LEU A 151 -1.75 4.50 5.56
CA LEU A 151 -1.51 4.83 4.16
C LEU A 151 -1.26 3.54 3.38
N VAL A 152 -2.05 3.31 2.35
CA VAL A 152 -1.98 2.13 1.48
C VAL A 152 -1.56 2.58 0.09
N LEU A 153 -0.48 1.97 -0.45
CA LEU A 153 0.07 2.32 -1.76
C LEU A 153 0.19 1.06 -2.62
N ASP A 154 -0.48 1.07 -3.77
CA ASP A 154 -0.46 -0.04 -4.71
C ASP A 154 0.55 0.25 -5.83
N GLU A 155 1.73 -0.39 -5.76
CA GLU A 155 2.87 -0.25 -6.68
C GLU A 155 3.31 1.21 -6.94
N PRO A 156 3.56 2.02 -5.90
CA PRO A 156 3.75 3.47 -6.06
C PRO A 156 5.04 3.88 -6.78
N THR A 157 6.01 2.98 -6.89
CA THR A 157 7.35 3.22 -7.47
C THR A 157 7.45 2.86 -8.95
N VAL A 158 6.42 2.24 -9.51
CA VAL A 158 6.40 1.83 -10.93
C VAL A 158 6.56 3.04 -11.85
N GLY A 159 7.55 2.96 -12.75
CA GLY A 159 7.83 4.02 -13.72
C GLY A 159 8.49 5.27 -13.14
N GLN A 160 8.95 5.24 -11.87
CA GLN A 160 9.72 6.31 -11.27
C GLN A 160 11.23 6.12 -11.51
N ASP A 161 11.94 7.24 -11.69
CA ASP A 161 13.39 7.23 -11.70
C ASP A 161 13.97 6.94 -10.29
N PRO A 162 15.24 6.50 -10.17
CA PRO A 162 15.83 6.12 -8.89
C PRO A 162 15.81 7.23 -7.83
N VAL A 163 16.00 8.50 -8.23
CA VAL A 163 16.02 9.63 -7.30
C VAL A 163 14.62 9.84 -6.70
N ARG A 164 13.58 9.80 -7.53
CA ARG A 164 12.19 9.95 -7.08
C ARG A 164 11.74 8.79 -6.21
N ARG A 165 12.19 7.58 -6.51
CA ARG A 165 11.96 6.41 -5.67
C ARG A 165 12.56 6.61 -4.28
N GLU A 166 13.80 7.10 -4.20
CA GLU A 166 14.46 7.38 -2.93
C GLU A 166 13.73 8.45 -2.13
N GLU A 167 13.33 9.56 -2.77
CA GLU A 167 12.53 10.62 -2.13
C GLU A 167 11.22 10.07 -1.55
N LEU A 168 10.51 9.22 -2.30
CA LEU A 168 9.28 8.59 -1.84
C LEU A 168 9.53 7.72 -0.58
N TRP A 169 10.51 6.81 -0.64
CA TRP A 169 10.82 5.94 0.49
C TRP A 169 11.23 6.70 1.75
N ASN A 170 11.99 7.78 1.60
CA ASN A 170 12.37 8.66 2.72
C ASN A 170 11.13 9.34 3.33
N SER A 171 10.19 9.82 2.51
CA SER A 171 8.93 10.38 2.99
C SER A 171 8.08 9.33 3.73
N LEU A 172 7.95 8.11 3.18
CA LEU A 172 7.23 7.02 3.83
C LEU A 172 7.86 6.63 5.18
N ARG A 173 9.19 6.55 5.25
CA ARG A 173 9.91 6.26 6.50
C ARG A 173 9.65 7.34 7.55
N ALA A 174 9.80 8.61 7.19
CA ALA A 174 9.53 9.72 8.11
C ALA A 174 8.10 9.69 8.68
N ARG A 175 7.12 9.31 7.85
CA ARG A 175 5.73 9.16 8.29
C ARG A 175 5.54 7.96 9.23
N ALA A 176 6.18 6.83 8.94
CA ALA A 176 6.13 5.66 9.82
C ALA A 176 6.76 5.97 11.18
N ASP A 177 7.89 6.67 11.20
CA ASP A 177 8.58 7.11 12.41
C ASP A 177 7.73 8.13 13.22
N ALA A 178 6.86 8.89 12.53
CA ALA A 178 5.86 9.77 13.15
C ALA A 178 4.58 9.01 13.60
N GLY A 179 4.50 7.68 13.42
CA GLY A 179 3.42 6.83 13.91
C GLY A 179 2.39 6.40 12.87
N ALA A 180 2.51 6.83 11.62
CA ALA A 180 1.61 6.34 10.56
C ALA A 180 1.93 4.89 10.19
N THR A 181 0.91 4.10 9.92
CA THR A 181 1.06 2.73 9.40
C THR A 181 1.08 2.76 7.88
N ILE A 182 2.10 2.18 7.28
CA ILE A 182 2.29 2.21 5.82
C ILE A 182 2.18 0.78 5.26
N ILE A 183 1.40 0.61 4.21
CA ILE A 183 1.28 -0.66 3.47
C ILE A 183 1.65 -0.37 2.02
N VAL A 184 2.70 -1.01 1.52
CA VAL A 184 3.19 -0.80 0.15
C VAL A 184 3.20 -2.12 -0.59
N SER A 185 2.50 -2.21 -1.72
CA SER A 185 2.72 -3.34 -2.62
C SER A 185 3.87 -3.06 -3.57
N SER A 186 4.66 -4.09 -3.85
CA SER A 186 5.71 -4.05 -4.86
C SER A 186 5.92 -5.43 -5.49
N HIS A 187 6.48 -5.45 -6.68
CA HIS A 187 7.05 -6.64 -7.30
C HIS A 187 8.60 -6.57 -7.36
N VAL A 188 9.19 -5.52 -6.80
CA VAL A 188 10.64 -5.29 -6.73
C VAL A 188 11.15 -5.72 -5.37
N MET A 189 11.89 -6.83 -5.31
CA MET A 189 12.38 -7.39 -4.03
C MET A 189 13.42 -6.50 -3.34
N GLU A 190 14.16 -5.66 -4.08
CA GLU A 190 15.07 -4.68 -3.49
C GLU A 190 14.36 -3.74 -2.50
N GLU A 191 13.10 -3.40 -2.78
CA GLU A 191 12.28 -2.53 -1.93
C GLU A 191 11.89 -3.19 -0.61
N ALA A 192 11.91 -4.52 -0.54
CA ALA A 192 11.63 -5.27 0.68
C ALA A 192 12.57 -4.92 1.85
N ASN A 193 13.83 -4.60 1.55
CA ASN A 193 14.81 -4.20 2.58
C ASN A 193 14.46 -2.86 3.25
N ARG A 194 13.55 -2.07 2.67
CA ARG A 194 13.07 -0.79 3.22
C ARG A 194 11.88 -0.94 4.16
N CYS A 195 11.28 -2.14 4.19
CA CYS A 195 10.12 -2.45 5.01
C CYS A 195 10.54 -3.00 6.38
N ASP A 196 9.70 -2.78 7.40
CA ASP A 196 9.89 -3.36 8.73
C ASP A 196 9.36 -4.80 8.76
N HIS A 197 8.36 -5.11 7.94
CA HIS A 197 7.70 -6.40 7.85
C HIS A 197 7.32 -6.73 6.41
N LEU A 198 7.34 -8.02 6.06
CA LEU A 198 7.03 -8.50 4.72
C LEU A 198 5.88 -9.51 4.75
N LEU A 199 4.96 -9.35 3.83
CA LEU A 199 3.98 -10.35 3.43
C LEU A 199 4.34 -10.79 2.01
N LEU A 200 4.95 -11.95 1.87
CA LEU A 200 5.26 -12.54 0.58
C LEU A 200 4.03 -13.34 0.11
N ILE A 201 3.44 -12.94 -1.01
CA ILE A 201 2.20 -13.53 -1.53
C ILE A 201 2.46 -14.17 -2.89
N ARG A 202 1.96 -15.40 -3.06
CA ARG A 202 1.95 -16.10 -4.33
C ARG A 202 0.67 -16.93 -4.49
N ASP A 203 0.04 -16.83 -5.65
CA ASP A 203 -1.16 -17.60 -6.00
C ASP A 203 -2.26 -17.54 -4.93
N GLY A 204 -2.43 -16.36 -4.32
CA GLY A 204 -3.43 -16.09 -3.29
C GLY A 204 -3.07 -16.58 -1.87
N ASN A 205 -1.87 -17.13 -1.67
CA ASN A 205 -1.41 -17.66 -0.39
C ASN A 205 -0.21 -16.86 0.15
N LEU A 206 -0.03 -16.86 1.48
CA LEU A 206 1.18 -16.34 2.11
C LEU A 206 2.30 -17.37 2.03
N LEU A 207 3.45 -16.96 1.47
CA LEU A 207 4.72 -17.71 1.51
C LEU A 207 5.51 -17.40 2.78
N ALA A 208 5.48 -16.15 3.20
CA ALA A 208 6.14 -15.69 4.42
C ALA A 208 5.40 -14.46 4.98
N ASN A 209 5.48 -14.32 6.31
CA ASN A 209 4.88 -13.23 7.08
C ASN A 209 5.83 -12.90 8.25
N ASP A 210 6.90 -12.13 7.97
CA ASP A 210 7.94 -11.85 8.96
C ASP A 210 8.79 -10.62 8.54
N THR A 211 9.79 -10.28 9.34
CA THR A 211 10.77 -9.25 9.02
C THR A 211 11.66 -9.67 7.83
N PRO A 212 12.27 -8.72 7.07
CA PRO A 212 13.20 -9.06 5.99
C PRO A 212 14.33 -10.00 6.44
N GLY A 213 14.89 -9.77 7.65
CA GLY A 213 15.96 -10.61 8.21
C GLY A 213 15.48 -12.04 8.50
N ALA A 214 14.31 -12.21 9.09
CA ALA A 214 13.74 -13.52 9.37
C ALA A 214 13.40 -14.30 8.08
N VAL A 215 12.89 -13.61 7.05
CA VAL A 215 12.64 -14.21 5.72
C VAL A 215 13.94 -14.72 5.09
N LYS A 216 15.03 -13.94 5.14
CA LYS A 216 16.35 -14.35 4.68
C LYS A 216 16.86 -15.57 5.43
N ALA A 217 16.79 -15.54 6.77
CA ALA A 217 17.21 -16.65 7.62
C ALA A 217 16.39 -17.93 7.36
N LEU A 218 15.08 -17.81 7.19
CA LEU A 218 14.20 -18.94 6.85
C LEU A 218 14.60 -19.61 5.53
N ALA A 219 15.01 -18.82 4.54
CA ALA A 219 15.44 -19.32 3.24
C ALA A 219 16.91 -19.80 3.22
N GLY A 220 17.72 -19.38 4.21
CA GLY A 220 19.16 -19.69 4.27
C GLY A 220 19.99 -18.87 3.29
N THR A 221 19.60 -17.62 3.03
CA THR A 221 20.28 -16.70 2.11
C THR A 221 20.25 -15.27 2.60
N GLU A 222 21.20 -14.44 2.19
CA GLU A 222 21.23 -13.01 2.49
C GLU A 222 20.51 -12.14 1.42
N ASP A 223 20.08 -12.75 0.34
CA ASP A 223 19.41 -12.10 -0.77
C ASP A 223 17.90 -12.40 -0.76
N LEU A 224 17.05 -11.37 -0.88
CA LEU A 224 15.58 -11.53 -0.81
C LEU A 224 14.99 -12.12 -2.10
N ASP A 225 15.59 -11.90 -3.27
CA ASP A 225 15.16 -12.55 -4.50
C ASP A 225 15.41 -14.05 -4.42
N ALA A 226 16.61 -14.45 -3.96
CA ALA A 226 16.95 -15.85 -3.72
C ALA A 226 16.08 -16.47 -2.62
N ALA A 227 15.78 -15.72 -1.54
CA ALA A 227 14.87 -16.16 -0.50
C ALA A 227 13.48 -16.47 -1.04
N PHE A 228 12.92 -15.56 -1.83
CA PHE A 228 11.61 -15.73 -2.45
C PHE A 228 11.55 -16.98 -3.33
N LEU A 229 12.56 -17.19 -4.20
CA LEU A 229 12.64 -18.38 -5.04
C LEU A 229 12.74 -19.68 -4.22
N THR A 230 13.55 -19.68 -3.16
CA THR A 230 13.70 -20.84 -2.27
C THR A 230 12.38 -21.20 -1.59
N LEU A 231 11.64 -20.20 -1.08
CA LEU A 231 10.34 -20.41 -0.43
C LEU A 231 9.30 -20.95 -1.43
N ILE A 232 9.34 -20.50 -2.66
CA ILE A 232 8.49 -21.02 -3.75
C ILE A 232 8.75 -22.51 -3.98
N HIS A 233 10.02 -22.92 -4.14
CA HIS A 233 10.38 -24.31 -4.40
C HIS A 233 9.93 -25.21 -3.25
N ARG A 234 10.16 -24.81 -1.98
CA ARG A 234 9.71 -25.55 -0.81
C ARG A 234 8.20 -25.74 -0.77
N GLN A 235 7.42 -24.70 -1.12
CA GLN A 235 5.96 -24.81 -1.17
C GLN A 235 5.51 -25.82 -2.24
N GLN A 236 6.17 -25.86 -3.40
CA GLN A 236 5.85 -26.80 -4.48
C GLN A 236 6.19 -28.26 -4.10
N GLU A 237 7.28 -28.49 -3.36
CA GLU A 237 7.68 -29.81 -2.87
C GLU A 237 6.68 -30.36 -1.83
N VAL A 238 6.09 -29.49 -1.01
CA VAL A 238 5.07 -29.88 0.00
C VAL A 238 3.72 -30.17 -0.65
N ALA A 239 3.42 -29.56 -1.81
CA ALA A 239 2.16 -29.72 -2.52
C ALA A 239 2.16 -30.91 -3.53
N ALA A 240 3.31 -31.55 -3.80
CA ALA A 240 3.50 -32.67 -4.70
C ALA A 240 3.46 -34.01 -3.97
#